data_32683f2a98d524b7e679f0432a391e36
#
_entry.id   32683f2a98d524b7e679f0432a391e36
#
_cell.length_a   1.000
_cell.length_b   1.000
_cell.length_c   1.000
_cell.angle_alpha   90.00
_cell.angle_beta   90.00
_cell.angle_gamma   90.00
#
_symmetry.space_group_name_H-M   'P 1'
#
loop_
_entity.id
_entity.type
_entity.pdbx_description
1 polymer ?
#
loop_
_entity_poly.entity_id
_entity_poly.type
_entity_poly.pdbx_seq_one_letter_code
_entity_poly.pdbx_strand_id
1 'polypeptide(L)'
;TLNINDKSLTNHIAQYLKDLDSSNEIIDSLKPDLAILSHTASGRVNNGVLTWHLTRKGIPIIVPHGSFGHFAHYKIYSYQDHFDHVNKPSSFDLLKKDHRTYKLKELGSEYIKKRLNGQAKDLGAELAFSKKTQRIDKDKLYSLYNWDSQKPIVGVFSSVWFDNPHTFGMKQYRDFNDWLMFTY
;
A
#
# COMPACT_ATOMS: atom_id res chain seq x y z
N THR A 1 11.81 -21.09 11.76
CA THR A 1 12.96 -21.62 10.98
C THR A 1 12.43 -22.06 9.62
N LEU A 2 12.88 -21.41 8.55
CA LEU A 2 12.58 -21.84 7.19
C LEU A 2 13.19 -23.22 6.95
N ASN A 3 12.37 -24.21 6.66
CA ASN A 3 12.84 -25.55 6.29
C ASN A 3 13.19 -25.52 4.80
N ILE A 4 14.47 -25.59 4.48
CA ILE A 4 14.98 -25.59 3.10
C ILE A 4 14.49 -26.78 2.27
N ASN A 5 14.04 -27.84 2.93
CA ASN A 5 13.46 -29.02 2.31
C ASN A 5 11.93 -28.94 2.13
N ASP A 6 11.33 -27.78 2.45
CA ASP A 6 9.92 -27.57 2.21
C ASP A 6 9.65 -27.53 0.71
N LYS A 7 8.86 -28.49 0.23
CA LYS A 7 8.47 -28.64 -1.17
C LYS A 7 7.75 -27.36 -1.70
N SER A 8 7.02 -26.68 -0.85
CA SER A 8 6.38 -25.40 -1.19
C SER A 8 7.41 -24.32 -1.46
N LEU A 9 8.44 -24.19 -0.60
CA LEU A 9 9.52 -23.22 -0.78
C LEU A 9 10.31 -23.50 -2.07
N THR A 10 10.64 -24.76 -2.33
CA THR A 10 11.34 -25.17 -3.55
C THR A 10 10.55 -24.83 -4.81
N ASN A 11 9.24 -25.07 -4.79
CA ASN A 11 8.37 -24.72 -5.90
C ASN A 11 8.28 -23.19 -6.11
N HIS A 12 8.22 -22.40 -5.05
CA HIS A 12 8.23 -20.94 -5.15
C HIS A 12 9.54 -20.42 -5.74
N ILE A 13 10.68 -20.96 -5.30
CA ILE A 13 11.99 -20.58 -5.85
C ILE A 13 12.08 -20.96 -7.33
N ALA A 14 11.65 -22.16 -7.71
CA ALA A 14 11.65 -22.60 -9.10
C ALA A 14 10.76 -21.72 -9.98
N GLN A 15 9.60 -21.32 -9.48
CA GLN A 15 8.72 -20.37 -10.18
C GLN A 15 9.37 -19.01 -10.33
N TYR A 16 10.03 -18.52 -9.28
CA TYR A 16 10.76 -17.26 -9.30
C TYR A 16 11.86 -17.22 -10.36
N LEU A 17 12.62 -18.30 -10.49
CA LEU A 17 13.65 -18.40 -11.50
C LEU A 17 13.07 -18.40 -12.92
N LYS A 18 11.96 -19.12 -13.14
CA LYS A 18 11.25 -19.08 -14.43
C LYS A 18 10.75 -17.66 -14.78
N ASP A 19 10.22 -16.95 -13.80
CA ASP A 19 9.72 -15.59 -14.00
C ASP A 19 10.88 -14.62 -14.29
N LEU A 20 12.07 -14.83 -13.69
CA LEU A 20 13.28 -14.09 -14.02
C LEU A 20 13.66 -14.25 -15.49
N ASP A 21 13.74 -15.49 -15.95
CA ASP A 21 14.11 -15.80 -17.32
C ASP A 21 13.09 -15.24 -18.32
N SER A 22 11.80 -15.51 -18.09
CA SER A 22 10.71 -15.03 -18.95
C SER A 22 10.65 -13.50 -19.01
N SER A 23 10.84 -12.83 -17.88
CA SER A 23 10.86 -11.36 -17.85
C SER A 23 12.01 -10.78 -18.65
N ASN A 24 13.18 -11.41 -18.56
CA ASN A 24 14.36 -11.01 -19.33
C ASN A 24 14.13 -11.18 -20.83
N GLU A 25 13.63 -12.35 -21.25
CA GLU A 25 13.29 -12.64 -22.65
C GLU A 25 12.28 -11.63 -23.23
N ILE A 26 11.23 -11.31 -22.48
CA ILE A 26 10.23 -10.33 -22.88
C ILE A 26 10.86 -8.95 -23.11
N ILE A 27 11.67 -8.48 -22.16
CA ILE A 27 12.32 -7.17 -22.27
C ILE A 27 13.29 -7.14 -23.43
N ASP A 28 14.07 -8.20 -23.65
CA ASP A 28 15.04 -8.28 -24.74
C ASP A 28 14.37 -8.37 -26.11
N SER A 29 13.21 -9.01 -26.16
CA SER A 29 12.41 -9.11 -27.38
C SER A 29 11.71 -7.78 -27.72
N LEU A 30 11.09 -7.14 -26.73
CA LEU A 30 10.31 -5.91 -26.93
C LEU A 30 11.18 -4.65 -27.01
N LYS A 31 12.35 -4.65 -26.34
CA LYS A 31 13.28 -3.50 -26.22
C LYS A 31 12.54 -2.19 -25.90
N PRO A 32 11.73 -2.13 -24.84
CA PRO A 32 10.90 -0.97 -24.57
C PRO A 32 11.76 0.21 -24.10
N ASP A 33 11.40 1.42 -24.52
CA ASP A 33 11.98 2.66 -24.03
C ASP A 33 11.37 3.12 -22.70
N LEU A 34 10.20 2.60 -22.37
CA LEU A 34 9.39 2.92 -21.21
C LEU A 34 8.48 1.75 -20.85
N ALA A 35 8.30 1.50 -19.56
CA ALA A 35 7.31 0.55 -19.07
C ALA A 35 6.23 1.24 -18.24
N ILE A 36 5.00 0.76 -18.34
CA ILE A 36 3.88 1.18 -17.49
C ILE A 36 3.42 -0.05 -16.71
N LEU A 37 3.54 0.00 -15.38
CA LEU A 37 3.17 -1.11 -14.50
C LEU A 37 2.09 -0.65 -13.53
N SER A 38 1.07 -1.47 -13.32
CA SER A 38 0.02 -1.17 -12.34
C SER A 38 0.53 -1.19 -10.90
N HIS A 39 1.51 -2.06 -10.62
CA HIS A 39 2.16 -2.25 -9.31
C HIS A 39 3.60 -2.68 -9.54
N THR A 40 4.49 -2.26 -8.65
CA THR A 40 5.92 -2.58 -8.78
C THR A 40 6.38 -3.71 -7.86
N ALA A 41 5.63 -4.04 -6.84
CA ALA A 41 6.03 -5.05 -5.84
C ALA A 41 4.89 -5.86 -5.28
N SER A 42 3.70 -5.77 -5.81
CA SER A 42 2.61 -6.53 -5.21
C SER A 42 2.71 -8.02 -5.49
N GLY A 43 2.69 -8.77 -4.45
CA GLY A 43 2.24 -10.12 -4.11
C GLY A 43 2.20 -11.24 -5.13
N ARG A 44 2.30 -10.98 -6.37
CA ARG A 44 2.55 -12.00 -7.39
C ARG A 44 3.85 -11.65 -8.10
N VAL A 45 4.67 -12.62 -8.12
CA VAL A 45 6.08 -12.69 -8.47
C VAL A 45 6.51 -11.79 -9.64
N ASN A 46 5.65 -11.57 -10.61
CA ASN A 46 6.06 -11.03 -11.89
C ASN A 46 6.39 -9.54 -11.87
N ASN A 47 5.66 -8.73 -11.11
CA ASN A 47 5.88 -7.29 -11.17
C ASN A 47 7.17 -6.84 -10.47
N GLY A 48 7.55 -7.46 -9.36
CA GLY A 48 8.80 -7.17 -8.67
C GLY A 48 10.03 -7.57 -9.51
N VAL A 49 9.97 -8.75 -10.10
CA VAL A 49 11.02 -9.27 -11.01
C VAL A 49 11.14 -8.38 -12.25
N LEU A 50 10.01 -8.04 -12.85
CA LEU A 50 9.97 -7.18 -14.03
C LEU A 50 10.51 -5.78 -13.72
N THR A 51 10.14 -5.21 -12.57
CA THR A 51 10.68 -3.92 -12.08
C THR A 51 12.20 -3.99 -11.92
N TRP A 52 12.70 -5.05 -11.33
CA TRP A 52 14.13 -5.26 -11.13
C TRP A 52 14.90 -5.33 -12.46
N HIS A 53 14.41 -6.10 -13.43
CA HIS A 53 15.05 -6.22 -14.74
C HIS A 53 15.00 -4.90 -15.52
N LEU A 54 13.85 -4.23 -15.57
CA LEU A 54 13.68 -2.95 -16.26
C LEU A 54 14.64 -1.90 -15.71
N THR A 55 14.70 -1.76 -14.39
CA THR A 55 15.59 -0.78 -13.75
C THR A 55 17.06 -1.10 -13.97
N ARG A 56 17.45 -2.36 -13.97
CA ARG A 56 18.84 -2.78 -14.31
C ARG A 56 19.23 -2.49 -15.74
N LYS A 57 18.28 -2.52 -16.67
CA LYS A 57 18.50 -2.15 -18.07
C LYS A 57 18.34 -0.66 -18.34
N GLY A 58 18.11 0.15 -17.30
CA GLY A 58 17.95 1.60 -17.42
C GLY A 58 16.61 2.01 -18.05
N ILE A 59 15.63 1.11 -18.10
CA ILE A 59 14.31 1.39 -18.67
C ILE A 59 13.45 2.01 -17.59
N PRO A 60 12.97 3.27 -17.78
CA PRO A 60 12.14 3.95 -16.81
C PRO A 60 10.77 3.30 -16.69
N ILE A 61 10.20 3.35 -15.48
CA ILE A 61 8.88 2.79 -15.21
C ILE A 61 7.96 3.90 -14.73
N ILE A 62 6.75 3.95 -15.26
CA ILE A 62 5.65 4.78 -14.76
C ILE A 62 4.64 3.87 -14.07
N VAL A 63 4.30 4.20 -12.84
CA VAL A 63 3.25 3.52 -12.08
C VAL A 63 2.07 4.48 -11.92
N PRO A 64 0.98 4.26 -12.65
CA PRO A 64 -0.24 5.02 -12.42
C PRO A 64 -0.85 4.63 -11.09
N HIS A 65 -1.22 5.62 -10.32
CA HIS A 65 -1.86 5.45 -9.03
C HIS A 65 -3.18 6.22 -9.00
N GLY A 66 -4.26 5.52 -8.83
CA GLY A 66 -5.60 6.11 -8.71
C GLY A 66 -6.16 5.82 -7.33
N SER A 67 -5.95 6.71 -6.38
CA SER A 67 -6.65 6.68 -5.11
C SER A 67 -7.27 8.03 -4.81
N PHE A 68 -8.37 8.01 -4.06
CA PHE A 68 -9.03 9.23 -3.57
C PHE A 68 -9.54 10.19 -4.65
N GLY A 69 -9.94 9.68 -5.82
CA GLY A 69 -10.48 10.50 -6.90
C GLY A 69 -9.44 11.35 -7.65
N HIS A 70 -8.16 11.10 -7.41
CA HIS A 70 -7.06 11.77 -8.10
C HIS A 70 -6.24 10.76 -8.88
N PHE A 71 -5.91 11.12 -10.13
CA PHE A 71 -4.93 10.40 -10.90
C PHE A 71 -3.54 10.93 -10.53
N ALA A 72 -2.73 10.09 -9.97
CA ALA A 72 -1.32 10.37 -9.72
C ALA A 72 -0.46 9.32 -10.43
N HIS A 73 0.78 9.66 -10.67
CA HIS A 73 1.76 8.70 -11.15
C HIS A 73 3.10 8.94 -10.46
N TYR A 74 3.87 7.92 -10.29
CA TYR A 74 5.26 8.03 -9.87
C TYR A 74 6.17 7.32 -10.86
N LYS A 75 7.41 7.80 -10.92
CA LYS A 75 8.44 7.32 -11.84
C LYS A 75 9.48 6.57 -11.08
N ILE A 76 9.91 5.44 -11.61
CA ILE A 76 10.97 4.59 -11.07
C ILE A 76 12.06 4.52 -12.12
N TYR A 77 13.25 4.99 -11.76
CA TYR A 77 14.46 4.94 -12.58
C TYR A 77 15.47 3.95 -12.04
N SER A 78 15.44 3.71 -10.72
CA SER A 78 16.27 2.72 -10.04
C SER A 78 15.42 1.81 -9.18
N TYR A 79 15.93 0.64 -8.84
CA TYR A 79 15.21 -0.28 -7.94
C TYR A 79 14.97 0.34 -6.55
N GLN A 80 15.83 1.24 -6.11
CA GLN A 80 15.67 1.97 -4.84
C GLN A 80 14.46 2.92 -4.85
N ASP A 81 14.17 3.55 -5.98
CA ASP A 81 13.00 4.46 -6.11
C ASP A 81 11.69 3.76 -5.77
N HIS A 82 11.62 2.44 -5.97
CA HIS A 82 10.48 1.63 -5.60
C HIS A 82 10.17 1.72 -4.10
N PHE A 83 11.18 1.80 -3.26
CA PHE A 83 11.04 1.91 -1.80
C PHE A 83 10.90 3.37 -1.33
N ASP A 84 11.45 4.30 -2.09
CA ASP A 84 11.54 5.71 -1.70
C ASP A 84 10.28 6.51 -1.99
N HIS A 85 9.44 6.08 -2.93
CA HIS A 85 8.26 6.85 -3.31
C HIS A 85 7.25 7.04 -2.17
N VAL A 86 7.17 6.09 -1.24
CA VAL A 86 6.29 6.14 -0.05
C VAL A 86 6.89 7.00 1.05
N ASN A 87 8.20 7.22 1.01
CA ASN A 87 8.98 7.79 2.10
C ASN A 87 9.48 9.20 1.83
N LYS A 88 9.05 9.85 0.73
CA LYS A 88 9.46 11.24 0.44
C LYS A 88 8.68 12.22 1.32
N PRO A 89 9.22 12.66 2.47
CA PRO A 89 8.61 13.73 3.27
C PRO A 89 8.56 15.05 2.53
N SER A 90 9.32 15.15 1.43
CA SER A 90 9.51 16.36 0.64
C SER A 90 8.22 16.97 0.08
N SER A 91 7.23 16.17 -0.28
CA SER A 91 5.97 16.72 -0.79
C SER A 91 5.14 17.40 0.29
N PHE A 92 5.12 16.87 1.52
CA PHE A 92 4.39 17.48 2.62
C PHE A 92 5.08 18.74 3.14
N ASP A 93 6.41 18.74 3.20
CA ASP A 93 7.20 19.92 3.60
C ASP A 93 7.18 21.01 2.53
N LEU A 94 7.14 20.64 1.26
CA LEU A 94 6.93 21.58 0.16
C LEU A 94 5.51 22.18 0.22
N LEU A 95 4.50 21.38 0.52
CA LEU A 95 3.12 21.85 0.70
C LEU A 95 2.99 22.81 1.90
N LYS A 96 3.70 22.57 3.01
CA LYS A 96 3.72 23.47 4.16
C LYS A 96 4.30 24.84 3.84
N LYS A 97 5.24 24.92 2.92
CA LYS A 97 5.87 26.17 2.48
C LYS A 97 5.03 26.92 1.44
N ASP A 98 4.03 26.26 0.86
CA ASP A 98 3.16 26.87 -0.14
C ASP A 98 2.07 27.68 0.56
N HIS A 99 1.95 28.97 0.19
CA HIS A 99 0.88 29.85 0.69
C HIS A 99 -0.53 29.40 0.34
N ARG A 100 -0.69 28.38 -0.51
CA ARG A 100 -1.98 27.69 -0.78
C ARG A 100 -2.36 26.67 0.28
N THR A 101 -1.57 26.49 1.33
CA THR A 101 -1.79 25.48 2.39
C THR A 101 -3.14 25.65 3.10
N TYR A 102 -3.62 26.88 3.25
CA TYR A 102 -4.96 27.15 3.82
C TYR A 102 -6.08 26.52 2.98
N LYS A 103 -6.00 26.66 1.66
CA LYS A 103 -6.97 26.09 0.73
C LYS A 103 -6.93 24.55 0.72
N LEU A 104 -5.74 23.98 0.86
CA LEU A 104 -5.56 22.52 0.99
C LEU A 104 -6.19 21.99 2.29
N LYS A 105 -6.08 22.74 3.38
CA LYS A 105 -6.71 22.39 4.66
C LYS A 105 -8.24 22.38 4.56
N GLU A 106 -8.82 23.40 3.90
CA GLU A 106 -10.26 23.46 3.65
C GLU A 106 -10.71 22.29 2.77
N LEU A 107 -10.05 22.06 1.65
CA LEU A 107 -10.35 20.96 0.74
C LEU A 107 -10.23 19.59 1.42
N GLY A 108 -9.19 19.39 2.24
CA GLY A 108 -9.02 18.18 3.03
C GLY A 108 -10.13 17.97 4.04
N SER A 109 -10.53 19.03 4.74
CA SER A 109 -11.63 18.98 5.71
C SER A 109 -12.97 18.70 5.03
N GLU A 110 -13.22 19.31 3.88
CA GLU A 110 -14.43 19.04 3.09
C GLU A 110 -14.44 17.60 2.56
N TYR A 111 -13.30 17.12 2.07
CA TYR A 111 -13.17 15.73 1.61
C TYR A 111 -13.45 14.73 2.73
N ILE A 112 -12.88 14.93 3.93
CA ILE A 112 -13.13 14.07 5.09
C ILE A 112 -14.61 14.08 5.47
N LYS A 113 -15.26 15.25 5.49
CA LYS A 113 -16.69 15.35 5.76
C LYS A 113 -17.51 14.56 4.73
N LYS A 114 -17.22 14.72 3.44
CA LYS A 114 -17.89 13.95 2.36
C LYS A 114 -17.69 12.45 2.54
N ARG A 115 -16.48 12.03 2.90
CA ARG A 115 -16.13 10.62 3.12
C ARG A 115 -16.93 10.05 4.29
N LEU A 116 -16.92 10.71 5.44
CA LEU A 116 -17.63 10.26 6.64
C LEU A 116 -19.15 10.24 6.45
N ASN A 117 -19.69 11.10 5.61
CA ASN A 117 -21.12 11.16 5.30
C ASN A 117 -21.53 10.21 4.14
N GLY A 118 -20.62 9.38 3.61
CA GLY A 118 -20.90 8.47 2.51
C GLY A 118 -21.15 9.18 1.17
N GLN A 119 -20.63 10.39 1.02
CA GLN A 119 -20.78 11.21 -0.19
C GLN A 119 -19.54 11.15 -1.10
N ALA A 120 -18.44 10.59 -0.63
CA ALA A 120 -17.25 10.39 -1.43
C ALA A 120 -17.46 9.23 -2.41
N LYS A 121 -17.06 9.43 -3.65
CA LYS A 121 -17.24 8.46 -4.74
C LYS A 121 -16.01 7.59 -4.98
N ASP A 122 -15.07 7.55 -4.06
CA ASP A 122 -13.97 6.60 -4.16
C ASP A 122 -14.41 5.21 -3.64
N LEU A 123 -13.92 4.16 -4.29
CA LEU A 123 -14.34 2.78 -4.03
C LEU A 123 -14.23 2.39 -2.54
N GLY A 124 -13.15 2.80 -1.87
CA GLY A 124 -12.95 2.51 -0.45
C GLY A 124 -13.96 3.23 0.44
N ALA A 125 -14.28 4.49 0.14
CA ALA A 125 -15.27 5.26 0.90
C ALA A 125 -16.70 4.78 0.63
N GLU A 126 -17.02 4.41 -0.60
CA GLU A 126 -18.35 3.86 -0.94
C GLU A 126 -18.64 2.57 -0.16
N LEU A 127 -17.63 1.69 -0.03
CA LEU A 127 -17.76 0.45 0.71
C LEU A 127 -17.82 0.68 2.23
N ALA A 128 -16.90 1.50 2.76
CA ALA A 128 -16.75 1.70 4.20
C ALA A 128 -17.82 2.60 4.82
N PHE A 129 -18.28 3.61 4.09
CA PHE A 129 -19.19 4.65 4.60
C PHE A 129 -20.54 4.67 3.88
N SER A 130 -20.90 3.63 3.14
CA SER A 130 -22.20 3.54 2.49
C SER A 130 -23.31 3.55 3.53
N LYS A 131 -24.48 4.06 3.13
CA LYS A 131 -25.70 4.01 3.99
C LYS A 131 -26.12 2.59 4.37
N LYS A 132 -25.61 1.58 3.65
CA LYS A 132 -25.85 0.15 3.93
C LYS A 132 -24.97 -0.37 5.06
N THR A 133 -23.89 0.31 5.39
CA THR A 133 -22.99 -0.08 6.48
C THR A 133 -23.69 0.24 7.80
N GLN A 134 -24.06 -0.77 8.56
CA GLN A 134 -24.65 -0.57 9.87
C GLN A 134 -23.60 0.04 10.79
N ARG A 135 -23.86 1.27 11.21
CA ARG A 135 -23.06 1.88 12.28
C ARG A 135 -23.54 1.29 13.60
N ILE A 136 -22.67 0.61 14.29
CA ILE A 136 -22.93 0.13 15.63
C ILE A 136 -22.66 1.30 16.58
N ASP A 137 -23.67 1.66 17.35
CA ASP A 137 -23.52 2.65 18.40
C ASP A 137 -22.59 2.16 19.50
N LYS A 138 -21.88 3.09 20.13
CA LYS A 138 -20.96 2.81 21.23
C LYS A 138 -21.63 2.07 22.37
N ASP A 139 -22.82 2.52 22.78
CA ASP A 139 -23.59 1.90 23.87
C ASP A 139 -24.01 0.48 23.53
N LYS A 140 -24.33 0.24 22.28
CA LYS A 140 -24.63 -1.11 21.78
C LYS A 140 -23.41 -2.04 21.83
N LEU A 141 -22.19 -1.52 21.59
CA LEU A 141 -20.95 -2.32 21.74
C LEU A 141 -20.72 -2.67 23.21
N TYR A 142 -20.84 -1.73 24.11
CA TYR A 142 -20.70 -1.98 25.54
C TYR A 142 -21.68 -3.06 26.01
N SER A 143 -22.93 -2.96 25.60
CA SER A 143 -23.96 -3.95 25.94
C SER A 143 -23.69 -5.32 25.33
N LEU A 144 -23.30 -5.36 24.04
CA LEU A 144 -23.07 -6.62 23.32
C LEU A 144 -21.92 -7.43 23.90
N TYR A 145 -20.85 -6.76 24.32
CA TYR A 145 -19.64 -7.41 24.83
C TYR A 145 -19.52 -7.35 26.34
N ASN A 146 -20.52 -6.86 27.04
CA ASN A 146 -20.50 -6.65 28.50
C ASN A 146 -19.27 -5.90 28.98
N TRP A 147 -18.90 -4.85 28.24
CA TRP A 147 -17.76 -4.02 28.58
C TRP A 147 -18.15 -2.92 29.57
N ASP A 148 -17.17 -2.45 30.35
CA ASP A 148 -17.34 -1.34 31.27
C ASP A 148 -17.52 -0.02 30.49
N SER A 149 -18.70 0.59 30.58
CA SER A 149 -19.04 1.82 29.86
C SER A 149 -18.22 3.04 30.28
N GLN A 150 -17.55 2.97 31.44
CA GLN A 150 -16.66 4.04 31.91
C GLN A 150 -15.25 3.97 31.28
N LYS A 151 -14.94 2.89 30.60
CA LYS A 151 -13.64 2.73 29.94
C LYS A 151 -13.69 3.12 28.46
N PRO A 152 -12.60 3.68 27.93
CA PRO A 152 -12.54 3.95 26.49
C PRO A 152 -12.45 2.65 25.71
N ILE A 153 -13.04 2.64 24.49
CA ILE A 153 -12.83 1.57 23.53
C ILE A 153 -11.64 1.95 22.65
N VAL A 154 -10.64 1.10 22.61
CA VAL A 154 -9.48 1.24 21.72
C VAL A 154 -9.55 0.14 20.66
N GLY A 155 -9.67 0.52 19.41
CA GLY A 155 -9.66 -0.41 18.28
C GLY A 155 -8.23 -0.59 17.76
N VAL A 156 -7.72 -1.81 17.79
CA VAL A 156 -6.47 -2.18 17.14
C VAL A 156 -6.81 -2.87 15.81
N PHE A 157 -6.53 -2.19 14.71
CA PHE A 157 -6.81 -2.69 13.37
C PHE A 157 -5.52 -3.28 12.80
N SER A 158 -5.40 -4.61 12.87
CA SER A 158 -4.28 -5.30 12.24
C SER A 158 -4.37 -5.18 10.72
N SER A 159 -3.24 -4.92 10.08
CA SER A 159 -3.15 -5.01 8.62
C SER A 159 -3.24 -6.45 8.14
N VAL A 160 -3.43 -6.64 6.84
CA VAL A 160 -3.34 -7.97 6.22
C VAL A 160 -1.88 -8.42 6.28
N TRP A 161 -1.61 -9.41 7.10
CA TRP A 161 -0.25 -9.84 7.49
C TRP A 161 0.62 -10.33 6.33
N PHE A 162 0.02 -10.73 5.22
CA PHE A 162 0.69 -11.19 4.02
C PHE A 162 0.65 -10.18 2.87
N ASP A 163 0.05 -8.99 3.09
CA ASP A 163 -0.05 -7.98 2.05
C ASP A 163 1.16 -7.04 2.09
N ASN A 164 2.13 -7.33 1.27
CA ASN A 164 3.32 -6.50 1.03
C ASN A 164 4.06 -6.01 2.30
N PRO A 165 4.41 -6.87 3.27
CA PRO A 165 5.05 -6.44 4.51
C PRO A 165 6.38 -5.74 4.27
N HIS A 166 7.03 -6.00 3.14
CA HIS A 166 8.37 -5.49 2.82
C HIS A 166 8.38 -4.30 1.86
N THR A 167 7.26 -4.01 1.19
CA THR A 167 7.21 -2.96 0.16
C THR A 167 7.33 -1.55 0.74
N PHE A 168 6.73 -1.33 1.89
CA PHE A 168 6.70 0.00 2.51
C PHE A 168 7.77 0.19 3.59
N GLY A 169 8.57 -0.81 3.84
CA GLY A 169 9.62 -0.80 4.85
C GLY A 169 9.05 -0.75 6.28
N MET A 170 9.29 -1.76 7.04
CA MET A 170 9.00 -1.78 8.47
C MET A 170 10.06 -0.96 9.20
N LYS A 171 9.79 0.32 9.44
CA LYS A 171 10.78 1.24 10.04
C LYS A 171 10.83 1.19 11.55
N GLN A 172 9.74 0.80 12.21
CA GLN A 172 9.64 0.82 13.68
C GLN A 172 9.71 -0.58 14.28
N TYR A 173 9.24 -1.60 13.55
CA TYR A 173 9.16 -2.98 14.02
C TYR A 173 9.77 -3.91 12.97
N ARG A 174 10.32 -5.06 13.39
CA ARG A 174 10.90 -6.05 12.45
C ARG A 174 9.84 -6.68 11.55
N ASP A 175 8.66 -6.90 12.11
CA ASP A 175 7.53 -7.54 11.44
C ASP A 175 6.20 -7.19 12.13
N PHE A 176 5.11 -7.70 11.59
CA PHE A 176 3.78 -7.47 12.16
C PHE A 176 3.58 -8.12 13.52
N ASN A 177 4.27 -9.20 13.82
CA ASN A 177 4.19 -9.84 15.13
C ASN A 177 4.83 -8.96 16.20
N ASP A 178 6.01 -8.41 15.94
CA ASP A 178 6.65 -7.44 16.82
C ASP A 178 5.76 -6.21 17.06
N TRP A 179 5.14 -5.70 15.98
CA TRP A 179 4.19 -4.60 16.09
C TRP A 179 3.00 -4.95 16.98
N LEU A 180 2.41 -6.12 16.78
CA LEU A 180 1.25 -6.56 17.55
C LEU A 180 1.62 -6.73 19.03
N MET A 181 2.72 -7.42 19.33
CA MET A 181 3.19 -7.67 20.70
C MET A 181 3.58 -6.38 21.44
N PHE A 182 3.99 -5.35 20.71
CA PHE A 182 4.29 -4.05 21.32
C PHE A 182 3.03 -3.23 21.57
N THR A 183 1.98 -3.44 20.76
CA THR A 183 0.73 -2.69 20.84
C THR A 183 -0.19 -3.21 21.96
N TYR A 184 -0.07 -4.51 22.30
CA TYR A 184 -0.80 -5.16 23.40
C TYR A 184 -0.07 -5.04 24.71
#